data_a08acbe6ad0b02c609b511ce4a77b05d
#
_entry.id   a08acbe6ad0b02c609b511ce4a77b05d
#
_cell.length_a   1.000
_cell.length_b   1.000
_cell.length_c   1.000
_cell.angle_alpha   90.00
_cell.angle_beta   90.00
_cell.angle_gamma   90.00
#
_symmetry.space_group_name_H-M   'P 1'
#
loop_
_entity.id
_entity.type
_entity.pdbx_description
1 polymer ?
#
loop_
_entity_poly.entity_id
_entity_poly.type
_entity_poly.pdbx_seq_one_letter_code
_entity_poly.pdbx_strand_id
1 'polypeptide(L)'
;MSHANIRPAEHLAYAQRERLAFIELRVYFCGNLTRAHIERRFGVKPAASARDLIAYRALAPHNLQYSAASRCYLPTKAFRPIFKH
;
A
#
# COMPACT_ATOMS: atom_id res chain seq x y z
N MET A 1 25.99 7.28 -10.25
CA MET A 1 25.36 6.45 -9.23
C MET A 1 24.84 5.17 -9.79
N SER A 2 25.03 4.12 -9.05
CA SER A 2 24.58 2.81 -9.48
C SER A 2 23.29 2.42 -8.78
N HIS A 3 22.40 1.79 -9.52
CA HIS A 3 21.16 1.28 -8.97
C HIS A 3 20.98 -0.19 -9.26
N ALA A 4 22.09 -0.88 -9.50
CA ALA A 4 22.04 -2.27 -9.94
C ALA A 4 21.40 -3.20 -8.91
N ASN A 5 21.47 -2.85 -7.62
CA ASN A 5 21.00 -3.71 -6.55
C ASN A 5 19.69 -3.27 -5.94
N ILE A 6 18.93 -2.43 -6.64
CA ILE A 6 17.66 -1.96 -6.13
C ILE A 6 16.65 -3.09 -6.13
N ARG A 7 16.09 -3.38 -4.95
CA ARG A 7 15.01 -4.36 -4.82
C ARG A 7 13.69 -3.73 -5.23
N PRO A 8 12.66 -4.55 -5.50
CA PRO A 8 11.37 -4.01 -5.98
C PRO A 8 10.84 -2.83 -5.15
N ALA A 9 10.91 -2.91 -3.82
CA ALA A 9 10.40 -1.82 -2.99
C ALA A 9 11.33 -0.63 -2.95
N GLU A 10 12.61 -0.81 -3.26
CA GLU A 10 13.60 0.25 -3.17
C GLU A 10 13.66 1.14 -4.40
N HIS A 11 13.10 0.69 -5.53
CA HIS A 11 13.10 1.53 -6.72
C HIS A 11 11.96 2.56 -6.72
N LEU A 12 11.09 2.51 -5.73
CA LEU A 12 9.99 3.47 -5.63
C LEU A 12 10.51 4.83 -5.17
N ALA A 13 9.86 5.89 -5.64
CA ALA A 13 10.13 7.20 -5.10
C ALA A 13 9.86 7.19 -3.60
N TYR A 14 10.64 7.96 -2.85
CA TYR A 14 10.52 7.96 -1.40
C TYR A 14 9.10 8.26 -0.93
N ALA A 15 8.47 9.28 -1.52
CA ALA A 15 7.12 9.65 -1.12
C ALA A 15 6.12 8.53 -1.37
N GLN A 16 6.24 7.84 -2.52
CA GLN A 16 5.36 6.72 -2.79
C GLN A 16 5.64 5.55 -1.84
N ARG A 17 6.91 5.29 -1.54
CA ARG A 17 7.26 4.23 -0.60
C ARG A 17 6.59 4.49 0.76
N GLU A 18 6.59 5.73 1.23
CA GLU A 18 5.93 6.08 2.49
C GLU A 18 4.43 5.80 2.43
N ARG A 19 3.81 6.09 1.31
CA ARG A 19 2.37 5.82 1.17
C ARG A 19 2.08 4.32 1.10
N LEU A 20 2.92 3.54 0.44
CA LEU A 20 2.74 2.09 0.40
C LEU A 20 2.95 1.46 1.78
N ALA A 21 3.92 1.96 2.53
CA ALA A 21 4.15 1.51 3.90
C ALA A 21 2.94 1.83 4.79
N PHE A 22 2.32 2.99 4.57
CA PHE A 22 1.11 3.35 5.31
C PHE A 22 -0.06 2.41 4.98
N ILE A 23 -0.22 2.05 3.71
CA ILE A 23 -1.26 1.08 3.31
C ILE A 23 -1.11 -0.18 4.14
N GLU A 24 0.11 -0.72 4.17
CA GLU A 24 0.38 -1.95 4.88
C GLU A 24 0.18 -1.82 6.38
N LEU A 25 0.68 -0.73 6.95
CA LEU A 25 0.55 -0.46 8.38
C LEU A 25 -0.91 -0.38 8.78
N ARG A 26 -1.72 0.34 7.99
CA ARG A 26 -3.13 0.52 8.29
C ARG A 26 -3.88 -0.81 8.25
N VAL A 27 -3.63 -1.60 7.21
CA VAL A 27 -4.28 -2.90 7.09
C VAL A 27 -3.83 -3.83 8.21
N TYR A 28 -2.54 -3.81 8.53
CA TYR A 28 -1.99 -4.68 9.54
C TYR A 28 -2.55 -4.38 10.93
N PHE A 29 -2.61 -3.10 11.30
CA PHE A 29 -3.02 -2.72 12.65
C PHE A 29 -4.51 -2.38 12.78
N CYS A 30 -5.13 -1.84 11.73
CA CYS A 30 -6.52 -1.43 11.78
C CYS A 30 -7.47 -2.40 11.09
N GLY A 31 -6.94 -3.30 10.26
CA GLY A 31 -7.75 -4.30 9.60
C GLY A 31 -8.54 -3.81 8.41
N ASN A 32 -8.39 -2.57 8.00
CA ASN A 32 -9.07 -2.05 6.82
C ASN A 32 -8.36 -0.84 6.25
N LEU A 33 -8.62 -0.57 4.97
CA LEU A 33 -8.07 0.60 4.29
C LEU A 33 -8.98 1.03 3.16
N THR A 34 -9.16 2.35 3.03
CA THR A 34 -9.80 2.95 1.87
C THR A 34 -8.83 3.92 1.22
N ARG A 35 -9.11 4.29 -0.05
CA ARG A 35 -8.30 5.32 -0.71
C ARG A 35 -8.36 6.64 0.06
N ALA A 36 -9.50 6.94 0.65
CA ALA A 36 -9.66 8.17 1.43
C ALA A 36 -8.68 8.24 2.60
N HIS A 37 -8.34 7.11 3.20
CA HIS A 37 -7.33 7.09 4.26
C HIS A 37 -5.98 7.58 3.75
N ILE A 38 -5.59 7.14 2.55
CA ILE A 38 -4.33 7.56 1.94
C ILE A 38 -4.38 9.05 1.62
N GLU A 39 -5.47 9.46 0.99
CA GLU A 39 -5.63 10.85 0.55
C GLU A 39 -5.58 11.82 1.71
N ARG A 40 -6.27 11.51 2.81
CA ARG A 40 -6.28 12.37 3.98
C ARG A 40 -4.94 12.38 4.71
N ARG A 41 -4.30 11.22 4.79
CA ARG A 41 -3.03 11.12 5.53
C ARG A 41 -1.91 11.89 4.84
N PHE A 42 -1.88 11.89 3.51
CA PHE A 42 -0.78 12.44 2.73
C PHE A 42 -1.14 13.65 1.89
N GLY A 43 -2.40 14.05 1.88
CA GLY A 43 -2.83 15.18 1.08
C GLY A 43 -2.71 14.96 -0.42
N VAL A 44 -2.88 13.73 -0.87
CA VAL A 44 -2.78 13.42 -2.31
C VAL A 44 -4.14 13.28 -2.94
N LYS A 45 -4.19 13.40 -4.26
CA LYS A 45 -5.43 13.32 -5.02
C LYS A 45 -5.82 11.88 -5.30
N PRO A 46 -7.10 11.63 -5.67
CA PRO A 46 -7.58 10.28 -5.93
C PRO A 46 -6.77 9.50 -6.96
N ALA A 47 -6.24 10.17 -7.97
CA ALA A 47 -5.40 9.50 -8.97
C ALA A 47 -4.14 8.92 -8.34
N ALA A 48 -3.55 9.64 -7.37
CA ALA A 48 -2.35 9.16 -6.70
C ALA A 48 -2.66 7.98 -5.79
N SER A 49 -3.75 8.06 -5.01
CA SER A 49 -4.11 6.94 -4.12
C SER A 49 -4.45 5.69 -4.91
N ALA A 50 -5.09 5.84 -6.07
CA ALA A 50 -5.39 4.70 -6.94
C ALA A 50 -4.10 4.05 -7.45
N ARG A 51 -3.13 4.86 -7.89
CA ARG A 51 -1.83 4.33 -8.34
C ARG A 51 -1.08 3.65 -7.21
N ASP A 52 -1.18 4.19 -6.00
CA ASP A 52 -0.52 3.59 -4.84
C ASP A 52 -1.08 2.20 -4.55
N LEU A 53 -2.39 2.03 -4.63
CA LEU A 53 -3.00 0.73 -4.41
C LEU A 53 -2.60 -0.28 -5.47
N ILE A 54 -2.56 0.17 -6.74
CA ILE A 54 -2.09 -0.70 -7.82
C ILE A 54 -0.65 -1.13 -7.54
N ALA A 55 0.21 -0.17 -7.17
CA ALA A 55 1.62 -0.47 -6.89
C ALA A 55 1.77 -1.42 -5.71
N TYR A 56 1.03 -1.19 -4.64
CA TYR A 56 1.12 -2.07 -3.48
C TYR A 56 0.69 -3.50 -3.82
N ARG A 57 -0.42 -3.62 -4.57
CA ARG A 57 -0.93 -4.95 -4.92
C ARG A 57 -0.01 -5.67 -5.90
N ALA A 58 0.76 -4.93 -6.69
CA ALA A 58 1.77 -5.54 -7.55
C ALA A 58 2.94 -6.09 -6.73
N LEU A 59 3.32 -5.39 -5.65
CA LEU A 59 4.42 -5.83 -4.78
C LEU A 59 3.99 -6.96 -3.85
N ALA A 60 2.76 -6.94 -3.40
CA ALA A 60 2.26 -7.90 -2.42
C ALA A 60 0.88 -8.42 -2.86
N PRO A 61 0.84 -9.23 -3.93
CA PRO A 61 -0.44 -9.61 -4.56
C PRO A 61 -1.36 -10.44 -3.67
N HIS A 62 -0.85 -11.03 -2.61
CA HIS A 62 -1.65 -11.87 -1.74
C HIS A 62 -2.07 -11.20 -0.44
N ASN A 63 -1.74 -9.92 -0.27
CA ASN A 63 -1.97 -9.26 1.02
C ASN A 63 -3.35 -8.62 1.16
N LEU A 64 -3.93 -8.12 0.09
CA LEU A 64 -5.17 -7.36 0.18
C LEU A 64 -6.28 -8.02 -0.63
N GLN A 65 -7.50 -7.90 -0.12
CA GLN A 65 -8.70 -8.22 -0.87
C GLN A 65 -9.69 -7.07 -0.68
N TYR A 66 -10.43 -6.76 -1.74
CA TYR A 66 -11.43 -5.72 -1.67
C TYR A 66 -12.76 -6.31 -1.22
N SER A 67 -13.38 -5.70 -0.21
CA SER A 67 -14.70 -6.09 0.24
C SER A 67 -15.73 -5.12 -0.31
N ALA A 68 -16.57 -5.58 -1.23
CA ALA A 68 -17.64 -4.75 -1.76
C ALA A 68 -18.66 -4.40 -0.68
N ALA A 69 -18.89 -5.32 0.26
CA ALA A 69 -19.86 -5.12 1.33
C ALA A 69 -19.46 -3.96 2.23
N SER A 70 -18.18 -3.89 2.63
CA SER A 70 -17.71 -2.83 3.50
C SER A 70 -17.01 -1.70 2.75
N ARG A 71 -16.86 -1.83 1.43
CA ARG A 71 -16.24 -0.84 0.55
C ARG A 71 -14.84 -0.46 0.99
N CYS A 72 -14.07 -1.45 1.38
CA CYS A 72 -12.69 -1.22 1.80
C CYS A 72 -11.83 -2.44 1.50
N TYR A 73 -10.53 -2.24 1.59
CA TYR A 73 -9.56 -3.32 1.46
C TYR A 73 -9.33 -3.95 2.82
N LEU A 74 -9.25 -5.27 2.83
CA LEU A 74 -9.05 -6.06 4.04
C LEU A 74 -7.81 -6.94 3.86
N PRO A 75 -7.16 -7.33 4.95
CA PRO A 75 -6.06 -8.30 4.85
C PRO A 75 -6.61 -9.66 4.49
N THR A 76 -5.86 -10.40 3.69
CA THR A 76 -6.16 -11.80 3.42
C THR A 76 -5.55 -12.68 4.51
N LYS A 77 -5.91 -13.96 4.51
CA LYS A 77 -5.29 -14.93 5.43
C LYS A 77 -3.80 -15.12 5.14
N ALA A 78 -3.37 -14.79 3.92
CA ALA A 78 -1.97 -14.92 3.52
C ALA A 78 -1.18 -13.62 3.72
N PHE A 79 -1.76 -12.64 4.40
CA PHE A 79 -1.11 -11.34 4.61
C PHE A 79 0.26 -11.50 5.27
N ARG A 80 1.28 -10.91 4.64
CA ARG A 80 2.62 -10.84 5.20
C ARG A 80 3.21 -9.47 4.89
N PRO A 81 3.60 -8.70 5.91
CA PRO A 81 4.19 -7.38 5.68
C PRO A 81 5.45 -7.46 4.82
N ILE A 82 5.59 -6.52 3.89
CA ILE A 82 6.79 -6.40 3.07
C ILE A 82 7.62 -5.18 3.45
N PHE A 83 7.11 -4.34 4.34
CA PHE A 83 7.84 -3.21 4.89
C PHE A 83 8.10 -3.46 6.37
N LYS A 84 9.11 -2.81 6.91
CA LYS A 84 9.35 -2.83 8.37
C LYS A 84 8.46 -1.81 9.04
N HIS A 85 7.89 -2.22 10.14
CA HIS A 85 7.03 -1.35 10.94
C HIS A 85 7.46 -1.30 12.39
#